data_b696d07c32033e3e149c36ce525e7293
#
_entry.id   b696d07c32033e3e149c36ce525e7293
#
_cell.length_a   1.000
_cell.length_b   1.000
_cell.length_c   1.000
_cell.angle_alpha   90.00
_cell.angle_beta   90.00
_cell.angle_gamma   90.00
#
_symmetry.space_group_name_H-M   'P 1'
#
loop_
_entity.id
_entity.type
_entity.pdbx_description
1 polymer ?
#
loop_
_entity_poly.entity_id
_entity_poly.type
_entity_poly.pdbx_seq_one_letter_code
_entity_poly.pdbx_strand_id
1 'polypeptide(L)'
;MTDNPTYRTAVKNIQRYLRSLADGSAGSEVFAVPIDGIFDTATETALAEFQRRGRLPVTGIADKITFDALFLEYLRATATERRKSSPDFFPASPEDYATEFGEQSSFISVLQFTLDEIRLAYDTLPTFEMNGIYDDNTAMAVKEFQRINGLPVTGKVDRATWNEIASTYNQYARYSR
;
A
#
# COMPACT_ATOMS: atom_id res chain seq x y z
N MET A 1 -9.22 -23.75 2.14
CA MET A 1 -7.74 -23.85 2.14
C MET A 1 -7.04 -22.51 1.84
N THR A 2 -7.72 -21.39 2.06
CA THR A 2 -7.27 -20.04 1.68
C THR A 2 -6.85 -19.16 2.87
N ASP A 3 -6.68 -19.75 4.03
CA ASP A 3 -6.40 -19.01 5.28
C ASP A 3 -4.90 -18.97 5.65
N ASN A 4 -4.03 -19.11 4.62
CA ASN A 4 -2.60 -18.96 4.81
C ASN A 4 -2.24 -17.45 4.75
N PRO A 5 -1.72 -16.86 5.85
CA PRO A 5 -1.32 -15.44 5.90
C PRO A 5 -0.37 -15.04 4.78
N THR A 6 0.53 -15.94 4.39
CA THR A 6 1.48 -15.70 3.28
C THR A 6 0.76 -15.62 1.95
N TYR A 7 -0.25 -16.48 1.71
CA TYR A 7 -1.06 -16.43 0.50
C TYR A 7 -1.87 -15.13 0.42
N ARG A 8 -2.55 -14.75 1.49
CA ARG A 8 -3.32 -13.48 1.55
C ARG A 8 -2.41 -12.28 1.29
N THR A 9 -1.20 -12.26 1.85
CA THR A 9 -0.23 -11.19 1.60
C THR A 9 0.21 -11.15 0.13
N ALA A 10 0.45 -12.30 -0.49
CA ALA A 10 0.80 -12.36 -1.91
C ALA A 10 -0.34 -11.84 -2.79
N VAL A 11 -1.59 -12.21 -2.47
CA VAL A 11 -2.78 -11.70 -3.19
C VAL A 11 -2.92 -10.19 -3.02
N LYS A 12 -2.74 -9.65 -1.80
CA LYS A 12 -2.76 -8.20 -1.57
C LYS A 12 -1.70 -7.46 -2.39
N ASN A 13 -0.52 -8.03 -2.55
CA ASN A 13 0.52 -7.44 -3.39
C ASN A 13 0.09 -7.40 -4.87
N ILE A 14 -0.48 -8.49 -5.38
CA ILE A 14 -1.01 -8.54 -6.75
C ILE A 14 -2.10 -7.47 -6.93
N GLN A 15 -3.08 -7.42 -6.03
CA GLN A 15 -4.16 -6.43 -6.05
C GLN A 15 -3.63 -4.99 -6.01
N ARG A 16 -2.61 -4.73 -5.17
CA ARG A 16 -1.95 -3.43 -5.10
C ARG A 16 -1.28 -3.06 -6.43
N TYR A 17 -0.56 -4.00 -7.03
CA TYR A 17 0.11 -3.75 -8.31
C TYR A 17 -0.89 -3.51 -9.42
N LEU A 18 -1.96 -4.31 -9.51
CA LEU A 18 -3.05 -4.08 -10.46
C LEU A 18 -3.68 -2.71 -10.24
N ARG A 19 -4.01 -2.36 -9.01
CA ARG A 19 -4.64 -1.08 -8.69
C ARG A 19 -3.78 0.12 -9.05
N SER A 20 -2.45 0.01 -9.02
CA SER A 20 -1.55 1.07 -9.48
C SER A 20 -1.66 1.37 -10.98
N LEU A 21 -2.28 0.47 -11.75
CA LEU A 21 -2.54 0.63 -13.18
C LEU A 21 -3.90 1.28 -13.49
N ALA A 22 -4.72 1.53 -12.46
CA ALA A 22 -5.99 2.25 -12.57
C ALA A 22 -5.73 3.77 -12.64
N ASP A 23 -5.22 4.24 -13.76
CA ASP A 23 -4.76 5.62 -13.97
C ASP A 23 -5.86 6.60 -14.43
N GLY A 24 -7.12 6.15 -14.47
CA GLY A 24 -8.26 6.93 -14.94
C GLY A 24 -8.40 7.01 -16.47
N SER A 25 -7.54 6.34 -17.22
CA SER A 25 -7.71 6.21 -18.67
C SER A 25 -8.83 5.21 -19.02
N ALA A 26 -9.39 5.34 -20.22
CA ALA A 26 -10.47 4.46 -20.68
C ALA A 26 -10.02 2.99 -20.65
N GLY A 27 -10.78 2.16 -19.92
CA GLY A 27 -10.52 0.73 -19.75
C GLY A 27 -9.53 0.40 -18.62
N SER A 28 -9.02 1.39 -17.87
CA SER A 28 -8.19 1.13 -16.69
C SER A 28 -9.03 0.81 -15.45
N GLU A 29 -10.33 1.03 -15.48
CA GLU A 29 -11.27 0.77 -14.38
C GLU A 29 -11.24 -0.69 -13.93
N VAL A 30 -10.92 -1.62 -14.83
CA VAL A 30 -10.78 -3.06 -14.52
C VAL A 30 -9.68 -3.32 -13.48
N PHE A 31 -8.71 -2.44 -13.37
CA PHE A 31 -7.61 -2.56 -12.40
C PHE A 31 -7.95 -1.99 -11.01
N ALA A 32 -9.10 -1.32 -10.86
CA ALA A 32 -9.54 -0.75 -9.58
C ALA A 32 -10.08 -1.84 -8.62
N VAL A 33 -9.33 -2.93 -8.42
CA VAL A 33 -9.71 -4.07 -7.57
C VAL A 33 -9.54 -3.72 -6.08
N PRO A 34 -10.36 -4.32 -5.17
CA PRO A 34 -10.14 -4.24 -3.73
C PRO A 34 -8.79 -4.85 -3.34
N ILE A 35 -8.16 -4.32 -2.26
CA ILE A 35 -6.94 -4.92 -1.70
C ILE A 35 -7.31 -5.63 -0.40
N ASP A 36 -8.02 -6.72 -0.51
CA ASP A 36 -8.55 -7.50 0.62
C ASP A 36 -7.82 -8.83 0.85
N GLY A 37 -6.97 -9.24 -0.10
CA GLY A 37 -6.24 -10.50 -0.07
C GLY A 37 -7.10 -11.70 -0.46
N ILE A 38 -8.24 -11.46 -1.11
CA ILE A 38 -9.11 -12.48 -1.67
C ILE A 38 -8.91 -12.49 -3.19
N PHE A 39 -8.43 -13.61 -3.72
CA PHE A 39 -8.29 -13.77 -5.16
C PHE A 39 -9.65 -14.18 -5.76
N ASP A 40 -10.47 -13.18 -6.02
CA ASP A 40 -11.82 -13.30 -6.56
C ASP A 40 -11.86 -13.11 -8.08
N THR A 41 -13.06 -13.21 -8.65
CA THR A 41 -13.29 -13.02 -10.10
C THR A 41 -12.88 -11.63 -10.59
N ALA A 42 -13.00 -10.59 -9.75
CA ALA A 42 -12.56 -9.24 -10.11
C ALA A 42 -11.04 -9.19 -10.25
N THR A 43 -10.31 -9.77 -9.29
CA THR A 43 -8.85 -9.87 -9.31
C THR A 43 -8.37 -10.72 -10.50
N GLU A 44 -9.02 -11.86 -10.76
CA GLU A 44 -8.72 -12.72 -11.91
C GLU A 44 -8.92 -11.99 -13.24
N THR A 45 -10.05 -11.28 -13.39
CA THR A 45 -10.36 -10.50 -14.59
C THR A 45 -9.35 -9.39 -14.83
N ALA A 46 -8.99 -8.65 -13.79
CA ALA A 46 -7.97 -7.62 -13.87
C ALA A 46 -6.61 -8.20 -14.28
N LEU A 47 -6.24 -9.34 -13.71
CA LEU A 47 -4.98 -10.01 -14.05
C LEU A 47 -4.97 -10.51 -15.51
N ALA A 48 -6.07 -11.10 -15.99
CA ALA A 48 -6.22 -11.51 -17.37
C ALA A 48 -6.14 -10.31 -18.34
N GLU A 49 -6.71 -9.16 -17.97
CA GLU A 49 -6.59 -7.92 -18.72
C GLU A 49 -5.14 -7.42 -18.77
N PHE A 50 -4.44 -7.46 -17.64
CA PHE A 50 -3.02 -7.12 -17.59
C PHE A 50 -2.19 -8.03 -18.50
N GLN A 51 -2.41 -9.34 -18.44
CA GLN A 51 -1.75 -10.32 -19.31
C GLN A 51 -2.01 -10.02 -20.79
N ARG A 52 -3.27 -9.70 -21.16
CA ARG A 52 -3.61 -9.37 -22.53
C ARG A 52 -2.90 -8.11 -23.03
N ARG A 53 -2.87 -7.03 -22.23
CA ARG A 53 -2.14 -5.78 -22.57
C ARG A 53 -0.64 -6.01 -22.68
N GLY A 54 -0.09 -6.82 -21.77
CA GLY A 54 1.32 -7.21 -21.74
C GLY A 54 1.71 -8.25 -22.79
N ARG A 55 0.77 -8.73 -23.60
CA ARG A 55 0.99 -9.83 -24.57
C ARG A 55 1.53 -11.10 -23.92
N LEU A 56 1.13 -11.35 -22.69
CA LEU A 56 1.42 -12.57 -21.94
C LEU A 56 0.33 -13.61 -22.18
N PRO A 57 0.56 -14.90 -21.87
CA PRO A 57 -0.49 -15.90 -21.87
C PRO A 57 -1.64 -15.47 -20.98
N VAL A 58 -2.86 -15.36 -21.53
CA VAL A 58 -4.05 -14.87 -20.80
C VAL A 58 -4.66 -16.04 -20.02
N THR A 59 -4.17 -16.27 -18.82
CA THR A 59 -4.58 -17.38 -17.94
C THR A 59 -5.39 -16.93 -16.73
N GLY A 60 -5.35 -15.63 -16.38
CA GLY A 60 -5.88 -15.12 -15.13
C GLY A 60 -5.10 -15.57 -13.87
N ILE A 61 -3.97 -16.28 -14.06
CA ILE A 61 -3.15 -16.82 -12.98
C ILE A 61 -1.88 -15.98 -12.83
N ALA A 62 -1.52 -15.62 -11.61
CA ALA A 62 -0.28 -14.92 -11.29
C ALA A 62 0.90 -15.91 -11.24
N ASP A 63 1.30 -16.44 -12.39
CA ASP A 63 2.56 -17.18 -12.49
C ASP A 63 3.77 -16.26 -12.34
N LYS A 64 4.97 -16.84 -12.28
CA LYS A 64 6.19 -16.06 -12.08
C LYS A 64 6.40 -14.97 -13.14
N ILE A 65 6.11 -15.29 -14.40
CA ILE A 65 6.31 -14.35 -15.53
C ILE A 65 5.34 -13.18 -15.39
N THR A 66 4.07 -13.47 -15.11
CA THR A 66 3.03 -12.47 -14.89
C THR A 66 3.33 -11.60 -13.67
N PHE A 67 3.75 -12.23 -12.56
CA PHE A 67 4.10 -11.49 -11.34
C PHE A 67 5.27 -10.55 -11.55
N ASP A 68 6.36 -11.02 -12.17
CA ASP A 68 7.55 -10.20 -12.46
C ASP A 68 7.20 -9.02 -13.37
N ALA A 69 6.41 -9.25 -14.42
CA ALA A 69 5.96 -8.19 -15.32
C ALA A 69 5.07 -7.17 -14.60
N LEU A 70 4.11 -7.63 -13.79
CA LEU A 70 3.22 -6.78 -13.02
C LEU A 70 3.98 -5.94 -11.99
N PHE A 71 4.96 -6.53 -11.32
CA PHE A 71 5.82 -5.81 -10.38
C PHE A 71 6.66 -4.74 -11.06
N LEU A 72 7.20 -5.00 -12.26
CA LEU A 72 7.94 -4.00 -13.04
C LEU A 72 7.05 -2.83 -13.45
N GLU A 73 5.81 -3.06 -13.88
CA GLU A 73 4.87 -1.99 -14.22
C GLU A 73 4.47 -1.18 -12.97
N TYR A 74 4.27 -1.85 -11.81
CA TYR A 74 4.07 -1.17 -10.54
C TYR A 74 5.24 -0.24 -10.20
N LEU A 75 6.49 -0.71 -10.34
CA LEU A 75 7.67 0.12 -10.09
C LEU A 75 7.73 1.33 -11.04
N ARG A 76 7.38 1.14 -12.31
CA ARG A 76 7.33 2.24 -13.30
C ARG A 76 6.24 3.26 -12.95
N ALA A 77 5.03 2.81 -12.65
CA ALA A 77 3.92 3.65 -12.26
C ALA A 77 4.26 4.48 -11.02
N THR A 78 4.80 3.84 -9.97
CA THR A 78 5.16 4.51 -8.72
C THR A 78 6.39 5.43 -8.86
N ALA A 79 7.35 5.10 -9.71
CA ALA A 79 8.49 5.98 -9.98
C ALA A 79 8.07 7.29 -10.66
N THR A 80 7.10 7.21 -11.57
CA THR A 80 6.54 8.39 -12.26
C THR A 80 5.73 9.25 -11.29
N GLU A 81 4.92 8.65 -10.43
CA GLU A 81 4.14 9.35 -9.40
C GLU A 81 5.04 9.96 -8.30
N ARG A 82 6.10 9.28 -7.89
CA ARG A 82 7.10 9.83 -6.94
C ARG A 82 7.76 11.10 -7.45
N ARG A 83 7.86 11.29 -8.76
CA ARG A 83 8.36 12.56 -9.37
C ARG A 83 7.29 13.65 -9.43
N LYS A 84 5.99 13.30 -9.42
CA LYS A 84 4.87 14.26 -9.54
C LYS A 84 4.26 14.67 -8.21
N SER A 85 4.36 13.84 -7.19
CA SER A 85 3.81 14.10 -5.86
C SER A 85 4.89 14.06 -4.80
N SER A 86 5.68 15.12 -4.69
CA SER A 86 6.08 15.55 -3.37
C SER A 86 4.77 15.93 -2.67
N PRO A 87 4.32 15.27 -1.61
CA PRO A 87 3.18 15.76 -0.87
C PRO A 87 3.62 17.04 -0.16
N ASP A 88 3.40 18.19 -0.79
CA ASP A 88 3.59 19.50 -0.18
C ASP A 88 2.71 19.69 1.07
N PHE A 89 1.92 18.69 1.45
CA PHE A 89 1.00 18.71 2.57
C PHE A 89 1.62 18.28 3.89
N PHE A 90 2.76 17.62 3.88
CA PHE A 90 3.41 17.18 5.10
C PHE A 90 4.77 17.88 5.23
N PRO A 91 5.04 18.54 6.35
CA PRO A 91 6.34 19.16 6.58
C PRO A 91 7.42 18.10 6.39
N ALA A 92 8.47 18.44 5.65
CA ALA A 92 9.62 17.56 5.50
C ALA A 92 10.13 17.20 6.89
N SER A 93 10.08 15.93 7.24
CA SER A 93 10.69 15.46 8.48
C SER A 93 12.19 15.75 8.42
N PRO A 94 12.82 16.20 9.53
CA PRO A 94 14.27 16.28 9.63
C PRO A 94 14.90 14.96 9.19
N GLU A 95 16.07 15.02 8.57
CA GLU A 95 16.73 13.84 7.99
C GLU A 95 16.97 12.71 9.01
N ASP A 96 17.21 13.09 10.26
CA ASP A 96 17.51 12.17 11.37
C ASP A 96 16.32 11.92 12.31
N TYR A 97 15.11 12.40 11.96
CA TYR A 97 13.95 12.21 12.81
C TYR A 97 13.39 10.79 12.67
N ALA A 98 13.13 10.16 13.80
CA ALA A 98 12.32 8.96 13.92
C ALA A 98 11.44 9.07 15.17
N THR A 99 10.21 8.56 15.09
CA THR A 99 9.27 8.57 16.23
C THR A 99 9.87 7.88 17.45
N GLU A 100 9.63 8.46 18.62
CA GLU A 100 9.99 7.85 19.89
C GLU A 100 8.75 7.36 20.64
N PHE A 101 8.92 6.27 21.42
CA PHE A 101 7.83 5.74 22.24
C PHE A 101 7.40 6.77 23.29
N GLY A 102 6.08 6.98 23.41
CA GLY A 102 5.50 8.01 24.28
C GLY A 102 5.51 9.42 23.70
N GLU A 103 6.04 9.60 22.49
CA GLU A 103 5.97 10.91 21.82
C GLU A 103 4.51 11.34 21.66
N GLN A 104 4.25 12.59 22.01
CA GLN A 104 2.95 13.22 21.83
C GLN A 104 3.11 14.48 20.98
N SER A 105 2.53 14.46 19.77
CA SER A 105 2.63 15.59 18.83
C SER A 105 1.49 15.57 17.82
N SER A 106 1.28 16.71 17.15
CA SER A 106 0.35 16.75 16.00
C SER A 106 0.78 15.86 14.85
N PHE A 107 2.08 15.59 14.72
CA PHE A 107 2.58 14.62 13.74
C PHE A 107 2.08 13.22 14.05
N ILE A 108 2.07 12.78 15.31
CA ILE A 108 1.55 11.48 15.72
C ILE A 108 0.05 11.39 15.44
N SER A 109 -0.72 12.46 15.66
CA SER A 109 -2.15 12.49 15.31
C SER A 109 -2.37 12.31 13.80
N VAL A 110 -1.57 12.97 12.97
CA VAL A 110 -1.62 12.84 11.51
C VAL A 110 -1.20 11.43 11.08
N LEU A 111 -0.15 10.89 11.67
CA LEU A 111 0.31 9.53 11.42
C LEU A 111 -0.79 8.49 11.71
N GLN A 112 -1.40 8.60 12.90
CA GLN A 112 -2.50 7.71 13.32
C GLN A 112 -3.69 7.81 12.37
N PHE A 113 -4.11 9.02 12.01
CA PHE A 113 -5.17 9.23 11.02
C PHE A 113 -4.81 8.58 9.67
N THR A 114 -3.61 8.79 9.18
CA THR A 114 -3.17 8.27 7.89
C THR A 114 -3.11 6.74 7.89
N LEU A 115 -2.63 6.13 8.98
CA LEU A 115 -2.60 4.68 9.15
C LEU A 115 -4.00 4.08 9.29
N ASP A 116 -4.94 4.77 9.96
CA ASP A 116 -6.33 4.30 10.07
C ASP A 116 -7.04 4.31 8.73
N GLU A 117 -6.85 5.35 7.92
CA GLU A 117 -7.35 5.38 6.53
C GLU A 117 -6.75 4.26 5.67
N ILE A 118 -5.45 3.99 5.82
CA ILE A 118 -4.78 2.88 5.14
C ILE A 118 -5.33 1.54 5.65
N ARG A 119 -5.66 1.41 6.93
CA ARG A 119 -6.23 0.21 7.54
C ARG A 119 -7.54 -0.22 6.88
N LEU A 120 -8.35 0.73 6.42
CA LEU A 120 -9.58 0.41 5.67
C LEU A 120 -9.31 -0.37 4.38
N ALA A 121 -8.09 -0.25 3.85
CA ALA A 121 -7.65 -0.97 2.67
C ALA A 121 -6.76 -2.19 3.00
N TYR A 122 -6.13 -2.21 4.18
CA TYR A 122 -5.29 -3.29 4.68
C TYR A 122 -5.92 -3.90 5.93
N ASP A 123 -6.71 -4.94 5.79
CA ASP A 123 -7.34 -5.68 6.90
C ASP A 123 -6.36 -6.22 7.96
N THR A 124 -5.06 -6.17 7.69
CA THR A 124 -4.03 -6.72 8.57
C THR A 124 -3.46 -5.71 9.54
N LEU A 125 -3.68 -4.41 9.32
CA LEU A 125 -3.21 -3.41 10.30
C LEU A 125 -4.05 -3.51 11.58
N PRO A 126 -3.41 -3.62 12.76
CA PRO A 126 -4.13 -3.66 14.02
C PRO A 126 -4.86 -2.34 14.27
N THR A 127 -5.92 -2.41 15.07
CA THR A 127 -6.63 -1.23 15.54
C THR A 127 -5.84 -0.52 16.63
N PHE A 128 -5.91 0.80 16.66
CA PHE A 128 -5.28 1.67 17.66
C PHE A 128 -6.15 2.90 17.91
N GLU A 129 -5.90 3.60 18.99
CA GLU A 129 -6.59 4.85 19.29
C GLU A 129 -5.89 6.05 18.64
N MET A 130 -6.67 6.96 18.05
CA MET A 130 -6.15 8.22 17.49
C MET A 130 -6.08 9.28 18.60
N ASN A 131 -5.16 9.11 19.53
CA ASN A 131 -5.00 9.96 20.73
C ASN A 131 -3.79 10.91 20.65
N GLY A 132 -3.03 10.85 19.53
CA GLY A 132 -1.83 11.67 19.34
C GLY A 132 -0.62 11.22 20.15
N ILE A 133 -0.66 10.02 20.75
CA ILE A 133 0.43 9.41 21.52
C ILE A 133 1.00 8.21 20.76
N TYR A 134 2.31 8.16 20.59
CA TYR A 134 2.99 7.03 19.97
C TYR A 134 3.11 5.88 20.97
N ASP A 135 2.07 5.09 21.11
CA ASP A 135 1.95 3.97 22.04
C ASP A 135 2.31 2.62 21.38
N ASP A 136 2.23 1.54 22.15
CA ASP A 136 2.52 0.18 21.68
C ASP A 136 1.61 -0.24 20.51
N ASN A 137 0.34 0.15 20.53
CA ASN A 137 -0.60 -0.20 19.47
C ASN A 137 -0.28 0.55 18.17
N THR A 138 0.07 1.83 18.27
CA THR A 138 0.57 2.62 17.13
C THR A 138 1.86 2.03 16.57
N ALA A 139 2.81 1.65 17.46
CA ALA A 139 4.06 1.01 17.04
C ALA A 139 3.83 -0.36 16.39
N MET A 140 2.85 -1.14 16.86
CA MET A 140 2.46 -2.41 16.23
C MET A 140 1.89 -2.19 14.84
N ALA A 141 1.03 -1.18 14.64
CA ALA A 141 0.50 -0.83 13.33
C ALA A 141 1.62 -0.41 12.36
N VAL A 142 2.58 0.36 12.84
CA VAL A 142 3.76 0.75 12.05
C VAL A 142 4.61 -0.47 11.68
N LYS A 143 4.89 -1.38 12.61
CA LYS A 143 5.63 -2.62 12.32
C LYS A 143 4.93 -3.45 11.24
N GLU A 144 3.62 -3.60 11.35
CA GLU A 144 2.85 -4.35 10.36
C GLU A 144 2.86 -3.64 9.01
N PHE A 145 2.72 -2.32 8.99
CA PHE A 145 2.85 -1.54 7.76
C PHE A 145 4.23 -1.71 7.12
N GLN A 146 5.30 -1.62 7.90
CA GLN A 146 6.67 -1.84 7.44
C GLN A 146 6.84 -3.24 6.86
N ARG A 147 6.33 -4.27 7.55
CA ARG A 147 6.40 -5.66 7.09
C ARG A 147 5.71 -5.87 5.75
N ILE A 148 4.51 -5.30 5.58
CA ILE A 148 3.72 -5.43 4.35
C ILE A 148 4.41 -4.74 3.17
N ASN A 149 5.09 -3.62 3.44
CA ASN A 149 5.74 -2.82 2.41
C ASN A 149 7.23 -3.13 2.20
N GLY A 150 7.74 -4.19 2.87
CA GLY A 150 9.14 -4.62 2.71
C GLY A 150 10.17 -3.63 3.29
N LEU A 151 9.74 -2.79 4.25
CA LEU A 151 10.61 -1.86 4.96
C LEU A 151 11.27 -2.56 6.18
N PRO A 152 12.38 -2.01 6.70
CA PRO A 152 12.93 -2.46 7.98
C PRO A 152 11.86 -2.38 9.08
N VAL A 153 11.59 -3.52 9.76
CA VAL A 153 10.53 -3.63 10.78
C VAL A 153 11.05 -3.12 12.12
N THR A 154 11.18 -1.82 12.25
CA THR A 154 11.70 -1.15 13.43
C THR A 154 10.61 -0.75 14.43
N GLY A 155 9.38 -0.55 13.94
CA GLY A 155 8.30 0.05 14.72
C GLY A 155 8.53 1.54 14.99
N LYS A 156 9.44 2.18 14.28
CA LYS A 156 9.65 3.63 14.30
C LYS A 156 9.32 4.20 12.93
N VAL A 157 8.75 5.40 12.89
CA VAL A 157 8.50 6.10 11.64
C VAL A 157 9.67 7.03 11.38
N ASP A 158 10.62 6.56 10.60
CA ASP A 158 11.67 7.36 9.99
C ASP A 158 11.18 7.99 8.68
N ARG A 159 12.04 8.75 8.02
CA ARG A 159 11.72 9.41 6.75
C ARG A 159 11.30 8.42 5.66
N ALA A 160 11.93 7.25 5.59
CA ALA A 160 11.60 6.25 4.58
C ALA A 160 10.22 5.65 4.84
N THR A 161 9.94 5.29 6.09
CA THR A 161 8.64 4.77 6.54
C THR A 161 7.54 5.80 6.33
N TRP A 162 7.77 7.08 6.68
CA TRP A 162 6.81 8.14 6.47
C TRP A 162 6.48 8.37 5.00
N ASN A 163 7.49 8.40 4.14
CA ASN A 163 7.30 8.57 2.70
C ASN A 163 6.46 7.44 2.11
N GLU A 164 6.64 6.21 2.57
CA GLU A 164 5.84 5.07 2.12
C GLU A 164 4.40 5.15 2.64
N ILE A 165 4.20 5.55 3.92
CA ILE A 165 2.86 5.79 4.48
C ILE A 165 2.13 6.88 3.68
N ALA A 166 2.76 8.02 3.46
CA ALA A 166 2.19 9.13 2.70
C ALA A 166 1.88 8.74 1.24
N SER A 167 2.79 8.00 0.59
CA SER A 167 2.59 7.47 -0.76
C SER A 167 1.39 6.53 -0.83
N THR A 168 1.31 5.60 0.12
CA THR A 168 0.22 4.64 0.23
C THR A 168 -1.11 5.35 0.46
N TYR A 169 -1.19 6.28 1.40
CA TYR A 169 -2.38 7.08 1.66
C TYR A 169 -2.86 7.83 0.41
N ASN A 170 -1.95 8.51 -0.29
CA ASN A 170 -2.30 9.26 -1.49
C ASN A 170 -2.83 8.37 -2.61
N GLN A 171 -2.35 7.14 -2.73
CA GLN A 171 -2.89 6.16 -3.66
C GLN A 171 -4.34 5.80 -3.32
N TYR A 172 -4.67 5.64 -2.01
CA TYR A 172 -6.02 5.29 -1.56
C TYR A 172 -6.99 6.48 -1.58
N ALA A 173 -6.57 7.63 -1.13
CA ALA A 173 -7.41 8.82 -1.05
C ALA A 173 -7.95 9.26 -2.43
N ARG A 174 -7.26 8.93 -3.52
CA ARG A 174 -7.72 9.20 -4.88
C ARG A 174 -8.88 8.30 -5.34
N TYR A 175 -9.05 7.13 -4.72
CA TYR A 175 -10.05 6.13 -5.12
C TYR A 175 -11.24 6.04 -4.15
N SER A 176 -11.21 6.77 -3.05
CA SER A 176 -12.27 6.76 -2.01
C SER A 176 -13.29 7.90 -2.18
N ARG A 177 -13.22 8.68 -3.26
CA ARG A 177 -14.14 9.78 -3.57
C ARG A 177 -14.99 9.50 -4.80
#